data_0c9e386f0b39fd8093075980f0bb1339
#
_entry.id   0c9e386f0b39fd8093075980f0bb1339
#
_cell.length_a   1.000
_cell.length_b   1.000
_cell.length_c   1.000
_cell.angle_alpha   90.00
_cell.angle_beta   90.00
_cell.angle_gamma   90.00
#
_symmetry.space_group_name_H-M   'P 1'
#
loop_
_entity.id
_entity.type
_entity.pdbx_description
1 polymer ?
#
loop_
_entity_poly.entity_id
_entity_poly.type
_entity_poly.pdbx_seq_one_letter_code
_entity_poly.pdbx_strand_id
1 'polypeptide(L)'
;MNPLDITISIILLIGVIRGFIKGFIFEIAVLGSLVVCYFLGFKFANIVAGFLGKMISVNAGTLHYTSLLLAWIGISIGIFFLARLFEGLVKIAALGIFNKIAGAIFGGLKYAFVLSLFFYFFNRINFTTTWLNTDSKAESIFYYPLLHLATTIFSTLKN
;
A
#
# COMPACT_ATOMS: atom_id res chain seq x y z
N MET A 1 19.79 -11.25 19.14
CA MET A 1 18.66 -10.82 18.29
C MET A 1 19.21 -10.64 16.88
N ASN A 2 18.58 -11.26 15.93
CA ASN A 2 19.01 -11.21 14.53
C ASN A 2 18.79 -9.78 13.98
N PRO A 3 19.77 -9.14 13.30
CA PRO A 3 19.63 -7.81 12.70
C PRO A 3 18.41 -7.72 11.76
N LEU A 4 18.07 -8.82 11.09
CA LEU A 4 16.87 -8.92 10.25
C LEU A 4 15.58 -8.71 11.05
N ASP A 5 15.44 -9.38 12.19
CA ASP A 5 14.26 -9.27 13.04
C ASP A 5 14.10 -7.86 13.62
N ILE A 6 15.20 -7.21 13.95
CA ILE A 6 15.20 -5.82 14.41
C ILE A 6 14.67 -4.90 13.30
N THR A 7 15.18 -5.06 12.09
CA THR A 7 14.76 -4.24 10.93
C THR A 7 13.27 -4.47 10.60
N ILE A 8 12.83 -5.72 10.56
CA ILE A 8 11.42 -6.06 10.31
C ILE A 8 10.52 -5.48 11.41
N SER A 9 10.92 -5.64 12.69
CA SER A 9 10.17 -5.12 13.83
C SER A 9 10.03 -3.60 13.78
N ILE A 10 11.10 -2.88 13.43
CA ILE A 10 11.06 -1.42 13.28
C ILE A 10 10.08 -1.02 12.18
N ILE A 11 10.12 -1.69 11.01
CA ILE A 11 9.23 -1.39 9.90
C ILE A 11 7.76 -1.68 10.27
N LEU A 12 7.49 -2.80 10.93
CA LEU A 12 6.15 -3.14 11.41
C LEU A 12 5.65 -2.13 12.45
N LEU A 13 6.51 -1.73 13.40
CA LEU A 13 6.19 -0.74 14.42
C LEU A 13 5.84 0.62 13.78
N ILE A 14 6.59 1.05 12.76
CA ILE A 14 6.26 2.26 11.99
C ILE A 14 4.88 2.12 11.34
N GLY A 15 4.54 0.95 10.80
CA GLY A 15 3.22 0.65 10.25
C GLY A 15 2.10 0.80 11.27
N VAL A 16 2.28 0.20 12.45
CA VAL A 16 1.34 0.27 13.58
C VAL A 16 1.15 1.71 14.05
N ILE A 17 2.24 2.43 14.31
CA ILE A 17 2.20 3.83 14.79
C ILE A 17 1.51 4.73 13.76
N ARG A 18 1.86 4.61 12.48
CA ARG A 18 1.23 5.39 11.41
C ARG A 18 -0.25 5.08 11.27
N GLY A 19 -0.62 3.80 11.34
CA GLY A 19 -2.01 3.38 11.32
C GLY A 19 -2.80 3.92 12.52
N PHE A 20 -2.21 3.91 13.71
CA PHE A 20 -2.82 4.49 14.91
C PHE A 20 -3.05 6.02 14.79
N ILE A 21 -2.05 6.74 14.25
CA ILE A 21 -2.15 8.21 14.08
C ILE A 21 -3.19 8.55 13.02
N LYS A 22 -3.20 7.86 11.88
CA LYS A 22 -4.08 8.13 10.75
C LYS A 22 -5.50 7.59 10.94
N GLY A 23 -5.63 6.49 11.66
CA GLY A 23 -6.90 5.80 11.89
C GLY A 23 -7.30 4.86 10.75
N PHE A 24 -8.23 3.98 11.07
CA PHE A 24 -8.73 2.91 10.18
C PHE A 24 -9.40 3.43 8.91
N ILE A 25 -10.22 4.48 9.03
CA ILE A 25 -10.91 5.09 7.89
C ILE A 25 -9.91 5.56 6.85
N PHE A 26 -8.81 6.16 7.29
CA PHE A 26 -7.75 6.61 6.39
C PHE A 26 -7.03 5.43 5.72
N GLU A 27 -6.77 4.35 6.47
CA GLU A 27 -6.11 3.16 5.92
C GLU A 27 -6.99 2.44 4.88
N ILE A 28 -8.31 2.34 5.12
CA ILE A 28 -9.27 1.84 4.12
C ILE A 28 -9.32 2.76 2.91
N ALA A 29 -9.28 4.08 3.09
CA ALA A 29 -9.27 5.02 1.98
C ALA A 29 -8.06 4.84 1.07
N VAL A 30 -6.87 4.56 1.64
CA VAL A 30 -5.66 4.23 0.86
C VAL A 30 -5.87 2.97 0.01
N LEU A 31 -6.38 1.89 0.62
CA LEU A 31 -6.65 0.65 -0.12
C LEU A 31 -7.78 0.83 -1.14
N GLY A 32 -8.85 1.52 -0.73
CA GLY A 32 -9.97 1.84 -1.61
C GLY A 32 -9.54 2.68 -2.82
N SER A 33 -8.62 3.65 -2.62
CA SER A 33 -8.10 4.45 -3.73
C SER A 33 -7.39 3.60 -4.78
N LEU A 34 -6.61 2.60 -4.37
CA LEU A 34 -5.95 1.69 -5.30
C LEU A 34 -6.97 0.90 -6.14
N VAL A 35 -8.02 0.37 -5.49
CA VAL A 35 -9.08 -0.37 -6.18
C VAL A 35 -9.84 0.55 -7.15
N VAL A 36 -10.24 1.73 -6.70
CA VAL A 36 -10.94 2.71 -7.53
C VAL A 36 -10.06 3.20 -8.69
N CYS A 37 -8.77 3.45 -8.45
CA CYS A 37 -7.82 3.82 -9.50
C CYS A 37 -7.66 2.70 -10.54
N TYR A 38 -7.68 1.44 -10.13
CA TYR A 38 -7.61 0.32 -11.06
C TYR A 38 -8.84 0.27 -11.99
N PHE A 39 -10.05 0.40 -11.43
CA PHE A 39 -11.30 0.29 -12.21
C PHE A 39 -11.65 1.56 -12.97
N LEU A 40 -11.46 2.72 -12.38
CA LEU A 40 -11.89 4.00 -12.94
C LEU A 40 -10.75 4.81 -13.56
N GLY A 41 -9.50 4.46 -13.24
CA GLY A 41 -8.31 5.23 -13.65
C GLY A 41 -8.25 5.43 -15.16
N PHE A 42 -8.52 4.39 -15.95
CA PHE A 42 -8.52 4.49 -17.41
C PHE A 42 -9.64 5.37 -17.95
N LYS A 43 -10.84 5.33 -17.36
CA LYS A 43 -11.96 6.20 -17.77
C LYS A 43 -11.66 7.66 -17.47
N PHE A 44 -11.17 7.95 -16.26
CA PHE A 44 -10.76 9.30 -15.88
C PHE A 44 -9.54 9.80 -16.69
N ALA A 45 -8.58 8.92 -17.01
CA ALA A 45 -7.45 9.26 -17.84
C ALA A 45 -7.88 9.77 -19.23
N ASN A 46 -8.90 9.17 -19.85
CA ASN A 46 -9.42 9.63 -21.14
C ASN A 46 -10.03 11.03 -21.05
N ILE A 47 -10.73 11.34 -19.95
CA ILE A 47 -11.27 12.68 -19.70
C ILE A 47 -10.12 13.70 -19.56
N VAL A 48 -9.11 13.37 -18.74
CA VAL A 48 -7.92 14.20 -18.52
C VAL A 48 -7.15 14.38 -19.84
N ALA A 49 -6.99 13.33 -20.65
CA ALA A 49 -6.33 13.40 -21.95
C ALA A 49 -7.06 14.35 -22.91
N GLY A 50 -8.40 14.33 -22.90
CA GLY A 50 -9.22 15.24 -23.70
C GLY A 50 -9.02 16.72 -23.33
N PHE A 51 -8.80 17.03 -22.05
CA PHE A 51 -8.47 18.38 -21.58
C PHE A 51 -7.03 18.75 -21.92
N LEU A 52 -6.06 17.88 -21.60
CA LEU A 52 -4.64 18.14 -21.84
C LEU A 52 -4.32 18.28 -23.32
N GLY A 53 -4.90 17.44 -24.19
CA GLY A 53 -4.67 17.48 -25.63
C GLY A 53 -5.16 18.78 -26.33
N LYS A 54 -6.05 19.54 -25.66
CA LYS A 54 -6.45 20.87 -26.10
C LYS A 54 -5.47 21.98 -25.68
N MET A 55 -4.70 21.73 -24.63
CA MET A 55 -3.80 22.72 -24.03
C MET A 55 -2.35 22.52 -24.45
N ILE A 56 -1.95 21.27 -24.72
CA ILE A 56 -0.55 20.89 -24.93
C ILE A 56 -0.48 19.93 -26.13
N SER A 57 0.32 20.30 -27.15
CA SER A 57 0.63 19.41 -28.26
C SER A 57 1.82 18.50 -27.91
N VAL A 58 1.54 17.36 -27.28
CA VAL A 58 2.52 16.33 -26.96
C VAL A 58 2.24 15.04 -27.72
N ASN A 59 3.24 14.17 -27.83
CA ASN A 59 3.10 12.86 -28.45
C ASN A 59 2.00 12.04 -27.76
N ALA A 60 1.21 11.28 -28.53
CA ALA A 60 0.08 10.48 -28.03
C ALA A 60 0.45 9.52 -26.90
N GLY A 61 1.64 8.90 -26.92
CA GLY A 61 2.13 8.05 -25.84
C GLY A 61 2.36 8.82 -24.54
N THR A 62 3.02 9.96 -24.61
CA THR A 62 3.26 10.83 -23.45
C THR A 62 1.95 11.35 -22.87
N LEU A 63 1.00 11.75 -23.73
CA LEU A 63 -0.32 12.20 -23.32
C LEU A 63 -1.07 11.12 -22.54
N HIS A 64 -1.02 9.87 -23.01
CA HIS A 64 -1.70 8.75 -22.36
C HIS A 64 -1.16 8.50 -20.93
N TYR A 65 0.16 8.37 -20.77
CA TYR A 65 0.76 8.08 -19.46
C TYR A 65 0.61 9.25 -18.47
N THR A 66 0.79 10.48 -18.93
CA THR A 66 0.60 11.67 -18.07
C THR A 66 -0.85 11.82 -17.63
N SER A 67 -1.80 11.58 -18.52
CA SER A 67 -3.23 11.62 -18.21
C SER A 67 -3.63 10.54 -17.21
N LEU A 68 -3.08 9.32 -17.34
CA LEU A 68 -3.31 8.23 -16.41
C LEU A 68 -2.78 8.56 -15.01
N LEU A 69 -1.56 9.10 -14.94
CA LEU A 69 -0.94 9.49 -13.67
C LEU A 69 -1.71 10.62 -12.99
N LEU A 70 -2.12 11.64 -13.74
CA LEU A 70 -2.94 12.75 -13.20
C LEU A 70 -4.33 12.28 -12.75
N ALA A 71 -4.95 11.35 -13.48
CA ALA A 71 -6.23 10.75 -13.09
C ALA A 71 -6.08 9.97 -11.76
N TRP A 72 -5.03 9.20 -11.59
CA TRP A 72 -4.76 8.46 -10.34
C TRP A 72 -4.53 9.41 -9.16
N ILE A 73 -3.76 10.47 -9.36
CA ILE A 73 -3.54 11.50 -8.33
C ILE A 73 -4.87 12.16 -7.96
N GLY A 74 -5.66 12.58 -8.95
CA GLY A 74 -6.95 13.24 -8.73
C GLY A 74 -7.95 12.34 -7.98
N ILE A 75 -8.08 11.07 -8.38
CA ILE A 75 -8.94 10.09 -7.70
C ILE A 75 -8.46 9.88 -6.25
N SER A 76 -7.16 9.74 -6.03
CA SER A 76 -6.60 9.54 -4.69
C SER A 76 -6.87 10.74 -3.79
N ILE A 77 -6.67 11.95 -4.28
CA ILE A 77 -6.97 13.19 -3.54
C ILE A 77 -8.46 13.26 -3.18
N GLY A 78 -9.35 12.96 -4.12
CA GLY A 78 -10.80 12.93 -3.89
C GLY A 78 -11.19 11.94 -2.79
N ILE A 79 -10.66 10.72 -2.84
CA ILE A 79 -10.92 9.69 -1.84
C ILE A 79 -10.36 10.09 -0.46
N PHE A 80 -9.16 10.66 -0.41
CA PHE A 80 -8.59 11.15 0.85
C PHE A 80 -9.38 12.30 1.46
N PHE A 81 -9.91 13.19 0.62
CA PHE A 81 -10.79 14.25 1.08
C PHE A 81 -12.08 13.69 1.71
N LEU A 82 -12.73 12.74 1.03
CA LEU A 82 -13.90 12.05 1.57
C LEU A 82 -13.57 11.31 2.88
N ALA A 83 -12.45 10.60 2.95
CA ALA A 83 -12.02 9.91 4.18
C ALA A 83 -11.86 10.87 5.36
N ARG A 84 -11.33 12.09 5.14
CA ARG A 84 -11.22 13.12 6.18
C ARG A 84 -12.57 13.62 6.66
N LEU A 85 -13.53 13.77 5.78
CA LEU A 85 -14.90 14.14 6.16
C LEU A 85 -15.52 13.06 7.06
N PHE A 86 -15.40 11.78 6.69
CA PHE A 86 -15.87 10.66 7.50
C PHE A 86 -15.14 10.56 8.85
N GLU A 87 -13.83 10.79 8.89
CA GLU A 87 -13.07 10.79 10.15
C GLU A 87 -13.58 11.86 11.13
N GLY A 88 -13.95 13.04 10.62
CA GLY A 88 -14.58 14.08 11.42
C GLY A 88 -15.89 13.61 12.07
N LEU A 89 -16.75 12.95 11.31
CA LEU A 89 -18.01 12.39 11.82
C LEU A 89 -17.79 11.30 12.87
N VAL A 90 -16.81 10.41 12.66
CA VAL A 90 -16.47 9.34 13.62
C VAL A 90 -15.91 9.89 14.93
N LYS A 91 -15.15 10.98 14.91
CA LYS A 91 -14.68 11.66 16.13
C LYS A 91 -15.82 12.22 16.96
N ILE A 92 -16.84 12.79 16.30
CA ILE A 92 -18.04 13.31 16.95
C ILE A 92 -18.83 12.18 17.63
N ALA A 93 -18.88 11.00 17.03
CA ALA A 93 -19.57 9.83 17.55
C ALA A 93 -18.81 9.07 18.67
N ALA A 94 -17.77 9.65 19.28
CA ALA A 94 -16.91 9.04 20.31
C ALA A 94 -16.20 7.72 19.89
N LEU A 95 -16.24 7.36 18.62
CA LEU A 95 -15.59 6.16 18.08
C LEU A 95 -14.12 6.39 17.73
N GLY A 96 -13.55 7.54 18.07
CA GLY A 96 -12.20 7.93 17.69
C GLY A 96 -11.10 6.99 18.16
N ILE A 97 -11.24 6.39 19.37
CA ILE A 97 -10.25 5.43 19.89
C ILE A 97 -10.32 4.10 19.16
N PHE A 98 -11.50 3.61 18.85
CA PHE A 98 -11.70 2.39 18.06
C PHE A 98 -11.13 2.53 16.65
N ASN A 99 -11.35 3.70 16.02
CA ASN A 99 -10.77 4.01 14.72
C ASN A 99 -9.24 4.00 14.76
N LYS A 100 -8.61 4.49 15.84
CA LYS A 100 -7.15 4.48 16.02
C LYS A 100 -6.60 3.06 16.24
N ILE A 101 -7.25 2.28 17.11
CA ILE A 101 -6.81 0.89 17.39
C ILE A 101 -6.94 0.03 16.13
N ALA A 102 -8.09 0.08 15.47
CA ALA A 102 -8.29 -0.61 14.21
C ALA A 102 -7.30 -0.14 13.14
N GLY A 103 -6.99 1.15 13.09
CA GLY A 103 -5.96 1.73 12.22
C GLY A 103 -4.57 1.19 12.51
N ALA A 104 -4.20 1.00 13.78
CA ALA A 104 -2.93 0.41 14.18
C ALA A 104 -2.80 -1.03 13.66
N ILE A 105 -3.83 -1.84 13.84
CA ILE A 105 -3.87 -3.23 13.36
C ILE A 105 -3.77 -3.26 11.84
N PHE A 106 -4.58 -2.47 11.15
CA PHE A 106 -4.59 -2.40 9.69
C PHE A 106 -3.28 -1.85 9.11
N GLY A 107 -2.70 -0.84 9.75
CA GLY A 107 -1.39 -0.32 9.40
C GLY A 107 -0.30 -1.37 9.52
N GLY A 108 -0.26 -2.11 10.64
CA GLY A 108 0.67 -3.23 10.85
C GLY A 108 0.51 -4.33 9.80
N LEU A 109 -0.73 -4.77 9.53
CA LEU A 109 -1.04 -5.77 8.51
C LEU A 109 -0.61 -5.34 7.11
N LYS A 110 -0.86 -4.08 6.73
CA LYS A 110 -0.44 -3.53 5.45
C LYS A 110 1.09 -3.57 5.29
N TYR A 111 1.83 -3.16 6.31
CA TYR A 111 3.30 -3.20 6.25
C TYR A 111 3.83 -4.63 6.25
N ALA A 112 3.20 -5.55 6.99
CA ALA A 112 3.51 -6.97 6.94
C ALA A 112 3.29 -7.54 5.53
N PHE A 113 2.19 -7.19 4.88
CA PHE A 113 1.89 -7.59 3.51
C PHE A 113 2.91 -7.06 2.51
N VAL A 114 3.28 -5.78 2.61
CA VAL A 114 4.30 -5.17 1.73
C VAL A 114 5.66 -5.84 1.93
N LEU A 115 6.08 -6.10 3.18
CA LEU A 115 7.31 -6.83 3.48
C LEU A 115 7.27 -8.26 2.95
N SER A 116 6.13 -8.94 3.08
CA SER A 116 5.91 -10.29 2.56
C SER A 116 6.12 -10.34 1.04
N LEU A 117 5.52 -9.40 0.29
CA LEU A 117 5.73 -9.26 -1.15
C LEU A 117 7.19 -8.94 -1.49
N PHE A 118 7.80 -8.05 -0.73
CA PHE A 118 9.21 -7.69 -0.92
C PHE A 118 10.10 -8.92 -0.80
N PHE A 119 9.98 -9.69 0.29
CA PHE A 119 10.76 -10.91 0.47
C PHE A 119 10.47 -11.97 -0.59
N TYR A 120 9.23 -12.12 -1.02
CA TYR A 120 8.86 -13.04 -2.09
C TYR A 120 9.54 -12.70 -3.41
N PHE A 121 9.46 -11.45 -3.85
CA PHE A 121 10.09 -11.01 -5.10
C PHE A 121 11.61 -11.10 -5.04
N PHE A 122 12.21 -10.62 -3.96
CA PHE A 122 13.66 -10.64 -3.79
C PHE A 122 14.22 -12.06 -3.65
N ASN A 123 13.48 -12.97 -3.03
CA ASN A 123 13.86 -14.37 -2.97
C ASN A 123 13.84 -15.03 -4.36
N ARG A 124 12.88 -14.66 -5.20
CA ARG A 124 12.75 -15.19 -6.56
C ARG A 124 13.85 -14.73 -7.50
N ILE A 125 14.42 -13.55 -7.28
CA ILE A 125 15.51 -12.98 -8.10
C ILE A 125 16.91 -13.43 -7.59
N ASN A 126 16.96 -14.31 -6.58
CA ASN A 126 18.20 -14.69 -5.88
C ASN A 126 18.98 -13.50 -5.26
N PHE A 127 18.38 -12.32 -5.23
CA PHE A 127 19.00 -11.12 -4.66
C PHE A 127 19.25 -11.25 -3.16
N THR A 128 18.36 -11.97 -2.47
CA THR A 128 18.47 -12.23 -1.03
C THR A 128 19.64 -13.15 -0.66
N THR A 129 20.13 -13.98 -1.57
CA THR A 129 21.29 -14.84 -1.32
C THR A 129 22.60 -14.06 -1.34
N THR A 130 22.64 -12.93 -2.05
CA THR A 130 23.85 -12.10 -2.18
C THR A 130 23.98 -11.10 -1.02
N TRP A 131 22.86 -10.60 -0.47
CA TRP A 131 22.84 -9.53 0.55
C TRP A 131 22.50 -10.01 1.96
N LEU A 132 21.78 -11.12 2.09
CA LEU A 132 21.40 -11.68 3.39
C LEU A 132 22.09 -13.01 3.59
N ASN A 133 22.95 -13.10 4.60
CA ASN A 133 23.58 -14.35 5.01
C ASN A 133 22.52 -15.43 5.26
N THR A 134 22.79 -16.65 4.80
CA THR A 134 21.87 -17.80 4.94
C THR A 134 21.53 -18.05 6.41
N ASP A 135 22.51 -17.87 7.30
CA ASP A 135 22.35 -18.03 8.74
C ASP A 135 21.36 -16.99 9.33
N SER A 136 21.43 -15.74 8.87
CA SER A 136 20.51 -14.67 9.30
C SER A 136 19.06 -14.93 8.92
N LYS A 137 18.80 -15.64 7.80
CA LYS A 137 17.44 -16.04 7.38
C LYS A 137 16.92 -17.19 8.23
N ALA A 138 17.78 -18.18 8.49
CA ALA A 138 17.42 -19.37 9.26
C ALA A 138 17.06 -19.05 10.72
N GLU A 139 17.73 -18.06 11.30
CA GLU A 139 17.52 -17.63 12.69
C GLU A 139 16.41 -16.56 12.84
N SER A 140 15.85 -16.04 11.74
CA SER A 140 14.84 -14.98 11.80
C SER A 140 13.46 -15.55 12.12
N ILE A 141 12.84 -15.00 13.16
CA ILE A 141 11.49 -15.35 13.61
C ILE A 141 10.43 -14.83 12.62
N PHE A 142 10.67 -13.67 11.97
CA PHE A 142 9.69 -13.00 11.10
C PHE A 142 9.83 -13.33 9.63
N TYR A 143 11.03 -13.69 9.15
CA TYR A 143 11.30 -13.89 7.73
C TYR A 143 10.42 -14.99 7.11
N TYR A 144 10.42 -16.18 7.70
CA TYR A 144 9.64 -17.31 7.15
C TYR A 144 8.13 -17.13 7.23
N PRO A 145 7.54 -16.64 8.33
CA PRO A 145 6.10 -16.34 8.37
C PRO A 145 5.68 -15.30 7.31
N LEU A 146 6.46 -14.24 7.12
CA LEU A 146 6.18 -13.24 6.10
C LEU A 146 6.32 -13.80 4.68
N LEU A 147 7.35 -14.59 4.41
CA LEU A 147 7.52 -15.25 3.13
C LEU A 147 6.38 -16.22 2.83
N HIS A 148 5.94 -16.99 3.84
CA HIS A 148 4.83 -17.93 3.72
C HIS A 148 3.50 -17.24 3.41
N LEU A 149 3.24 -16.06 3.99
CA LEU A 149 2.06 -15.25 3.66
C LEU A 149 2.00 -14.95 2.15
N ALA A 150 3.09 -14.49 1.55
CA ALA A 150 3.12 -14.21 0.12
C ALA A 150 2.96 -15.48 -0.72
N THR A 151 3.66 -16.56 -0.39
CA THR A 151 3.58 -17.82 -1.15
C THR A 151 2.17 -18.40 -1.12
N THR A 152 1.47 -18.33 0.01
CA THR A 152 0.09 -18.80 0.14
C THR A 152 -0.86 -17.98 -0.73
N ILE A 153 -0.74 -16.65 -0.72
CA ILE A 153 -1.56 -15.76 -1.55
C ILE A 153 -1.34 -16.05 -3.03
N PHE A 154 -0.09 -16.16 -3.49
CA PHE A 154 0.20 -16.43 -4.89
C PHE A 154 -0.16 -17.84 -5.33
N SER A 155 -0.09 -18.83 -4.46
CA SER A 155 -0.55 -20.20 -4.77
C SER A 155 -2.07 -20.27 -4.95
N THR A 156 -2.82 -19.54 -4.12
CA THR A 156 -4.28 -19.46 -4.20
C THR A 156 -4.76 -18.71 -5.45
N LEU A 157 -4.02 -17.69 -5.89
CA LEU A 157 -4.35 -16.94 -7.11
C LEU A 157 -4.01 -17.69 -8.41
N LYS A 158 -3.21 -18.76 -8.33
CA LYS A 158 -2.79 -19.55 -9.50
C LYS A 158 -3.73 -20.74 -9.78
N ASN A 159 -4.55 -21.11 -8.83
CA ASN A 159 -5.61 -22.11 -8.98
C ASN A 159 -6.93 -21.45 -9.36
#